data_718f52ffe7384a96a9016729c12ef632
#
_entry.id   718f52ffe7384a96a9016729c12ef632
#
_cell.length_a   1.000
_cell.length_b   1.000
_cell.length_c   1.000
_cell.angle_alpha   90.00
_cell.angle_beta   90.00
_cell.angle_gamma   90.00
#
_symmetry.space_group_name_H-M   'P 1'
#
loop_
_entity.id
_entity.type
_entity.pdbx_description
1 polymer ?
#
loop_
_entity_poly.entity_id
_entity_poly.type
_entity_poly.pdbx_seq_one_letter_code
_entity_poly.pdbx_strand_id
1 'polypeptide(L)'
;MTDRPLRILIATDTFAPDVNGAAKFTTRLAARLTARGHEVHVVASALARGRQGTRIEEHEGQRFSVHRLRSMLYPGHEWLRFAEPWRMFRNAASLLDALRPDVVHFQSHIILGRAFSTEAKKRGIRVIGTNHLMFENLMDHSNVPQFLQEQTVDRLWRDAATVLGRCDVVTTPTRRSADYLELKTGLRGVHAISCGLPGDEYSPHPERQHGRIVFVGRVTSEKRLDTLVRAVALLPDDLPWQLDIVGGGDQIDELGRLARELHIADRVTLTGYVSDQELRDRLRSAEVFAMPSTAELQSIATMEAMATGLPVVAADAVALPHLVRDGVNGWLFRPDDETDMAEKLERILRLSDEDYATYQRHSLQMVAPHDIEATITAFERLYRGEDILDPDTRVEIAD
;
A
#
# COMPACT_ATOMS: atom_id res chain seq x y z
N MET A 1 20.26 4.36 26.58
CA MET A 1 20.44 5.05 25.29
C MET A 1 19.56 6.27 25.31
N THR A 2 20.05 7.40 24.81
CA THR A 2 19.39 8.70 24.97
C THR A 2 18.08 8.74 24.20
N ASP A 3 17.00 8.95 24.92
CA ASP A 3 15.61 9.10 24.43
C ASP A 3 15.41 10.49 23.81
N ARG A 4 16.43 11.00 23.10
CA ARG A 4 16.38 12.32 22.48
C ARG A 4 15.55 12.29 21.19
N PRO A 5 14.82 13.37 20.92
CA PRO A 5 14.20 13.56 19.62
C PRO A 5 15.24 13.46 18.49
N LEU A 6 14.86 12.79 17.39
CA LEU A 6 15.67 12.70 16.18
C LEU A 6 15.17 13.73 15.18
N ARG A 7 16.08 14.20 14.33
CA ARG A 7 15.72 14.92 13.09
C ARG A 7 15.71 13.91 11.95
N ILE A 8 14.51 13.66 11.42
CA ILE A 8 14.24 12.61 10.45
C ILE A 8 13.87 13.25 9.12
N LEU A 9 14.57 12.89 8.05
CA LEU A 9 14.21 13.29 6.70
C LEU A 9 13.63 12.09 5.96
N ILE A 10 12.36 12.20 5.54
CA ILE A 10 11.67 11.20 4.75
C ILE A 10 11.61 11.65 3.30
N ALA A 11 12.22 10.90 2.37
CA ALA A 11 12.22 11.21 0.94
C ALA A 11 11.30 10.24 0.20
N THR A 12 10.33 10.76 -0.54
CA THR A 12 9.33 9.94 -1.23
C THR A 12 8.93 10.53 -2.58
N ASP A 13 8.82 9.70 -3.60
CA ASP A 13 8.37 10.17 -4.93
C ASP A 13 6.86 10.44 -4.96
N THR A 14 6.07 9.75 -4.11
CA THR A 14 4.61 9.98 -3.94
C THR A 14 4.29 10.33 -2.48
N PHE A 15 3.49 11.37 -2.28
CA PHE A 15 3.07 11.86 -0.95
C PHE A 15 1.70 12.53 -1.06
N ALA A 16 1.00 12.67 0.05
CA ALA A 16 -0.31 13.34 0.07
C ALA A 16 -0.33 14.61 -0.80
N PRO A 17 -1.38 14.81 -1.63
CA PRO A 17 -2.66 14.09 -1.68
C PRO A 17 -2.70 12.86 -2.61
N ASP A 18 -1.55 12.29 -3.02
CA ASP A 18 -1.54 11.11 -3.87
C ASP A 18 -2.24 9.93 -3.18
N VAL A 19 -3.12 9.24 -3.90
CA VAL A 19 -3.93 8.13 -3.36
C VAL A 19 -3.28 6.80 -3.75
N ASN A 20 -2.28 6.38 -2.96
CA ASN A 20 -1.67 5.05 -3.05
C ASN A 20 -1.12 4.60 -1.70
N GLY A 21 -0.86 3.30 -1.54
CA GLY A 21 -0.42 2.71 -0.27
C GLY A 21 0.89 3.32 0.28
N ALA A 22 1.88 3.59 -0.59
CA ALA A 22 3.15 4.18 -0.18
C ALA A 22 2.98 5.62 0.32
N ALA A 23 2.16 6.43 -0.37
CA ALA A 23 1.85 7.79 0.06
C ALA A 23 1.10 7.80 1.40
N LYS A 24 0.08 6.93 1.56
CA LYS A 24 -0.70 6.80 2.80
C LYS A 24 0.20 6.35 3.97
N PHE A 25 1.03 5.35 3.75
CA PHE A 25 2.02 4.92 4.75
C PHE A 25 2.99 6.04 5.13
N THR A 26 3.57 6.72 4.14
CA THR A 26 4.53 7.82 4.39
C THR A 26 3.92 8.95 5.19
N THR A 27 2.67 9.30 4.90
CA THR A 27 1.91 10.35 5.62
C THR A 27 1.70 9.94 7.08
N ARG A 28 1.24 8.70 7.32
CA ARG A 28 1.06 8.15 8.67
C ARG A 28 2.38 8.07 9.43
N LEU A 29 3.44 7.56 8.80
CA LEU A 29 4.78 7.48 9.40
C LEU A 29 5.27 8.86 9.85
N ALA A 30 5.17 9.87 8.98
CA ALA A 30 5.59 11.23 9.30
C ALA A 30 4.77 11.83 10.46
N ALA A 31 3.45 11.66 10.43
CA ALA A 31 2.55 12.17 11.47
C ALA A 31 2.82 11.50 12.82
N ARG A 32 2.91 10.15 12.87
CA ARG A 32 3.15 9.42 14.13
C ARG A 32 4.52 9.72 14.73
N LEU A 33 5.58 9.82 13.92
CA LEU A 33 6.90 10.24 14.38
C LEU A 33 6.88 11.67 14.94
N THR A 34 6.14 12.58 14.30
CA THR A 34 5.95 13.95 14.81
C THR A 34 5.21 13.95 16.15
N ALA A 35 4.15 13.15 16.29
CA ALA A 35 3.40 12.99 17.54
C ALA A 35 4.28 12.45 18.68
N ARG A 36 5.30 11.64 18.37
CA ARG A 36 6.31 11.14 19.33
C ARG A 36 7.43 12.14 19.63
N GLY A 37 7.34 13.38 19.12
CA GLY A 37 8.25 14.48 19.42
C GLY A 37 9.51 14.55 18.56
N HIS A 38 9.57 13.79 17.44
CA HIS A 38 10.66 13.92 16.48
C HIS A 38 10.49 15.15 15.58
N GLU A 39 11.61 15.73 15.13
CA GLU A 39 11.63 16.77 14.09
C GLU A 39 11.57 16.09 12.70
N VAL A 40 10.40 16.13 12.05
CA VAL A 40 10.17 15.43 10.79
C VAL A 40 10.15 16.38 9.61
N HIS A 41 10.93 16.06 8.58
CA HIS A 41 10.98 16.72 7.30
C HIS A 41 10.62 15.73 6.19
N VAL A 42 9.57 16.02 5.43
CA VAL A 42 9.21 15.22 4.25
C VAL A 42 9.68 15.92 2.99
N VAL A 43 10.34 15.19 2.08
CA VAL A 43 10.72 15.68 0.75
C VAL A 43 9.92 14.93 -0.29
N ALA A 44 9.16 15.67 -1.10
CA ALA A 44 8.27 15.09 -2.11
C ALA A 44 8.20 15.94 -3.38
N SER A 45 7.60 15.40 -4.43
CA SER A 45 7.32 16.12 -5.67
C SER A 45 6.31 17.26 -5.45
N ALA A 46 6.48 18.39 -6.14
CA ALA A 46 5.49 19.47 -6.12
C ALA A 46 4.23 19.05 -6.88
N LEU A 47 3.06 19.42 -6.34
CA LEU A 47 1.73 19.04 -6.87
C LEU A 47 1.42 19.70 -8.22
N ALA A 48 2.05 20.84 -8.51
CA ALA A 48 1.91 21.56 -9.77
C ALA A 48 3.16 22.43 -10.05
N ARG A 49 3.30 22.88 -11.30
CA ARG A 49 4.35 23.84 -11.67
C ARG A 49 4.17 25.14 -10.85
N GLY A 50 5.26 25.60 -10.23
CA GLY A 50 5.26 26.81 -9.38
C GLY A 50 4.80 26.55 -7.93
N ARG A 51 4.45 25.31 -7.56
CA ARG A 51 4.07 24.94 -6.20
C ARG A 51 5.21 24.34 -5.37
N GLN A 52 6.45 24.52 -5.80
CA GLN A 52 7.65 24.10 -5.06
C GLN A 52 7.92 25.03 -3.86
N GLY A 53 8.71 24.52 -2.92
CA GLY A 53 9.15 25.24 -1.71
C GLY A 53 8.89 24.47 -0.44
N THR A 54 9.36 25.02 0.67
CA THR A 54 9.15 24.45 2.00
C THR A 54 7.91 25.08 2.63
N ARG A 55 7.03 24.24 3.19
CA ARG A 55 5.84 24.65 3.91
C ARG A 55 5.63 23.74 5.11
N ILE A 56 4.96 24.26 6.12
CA ILE A 56 4.36 23.41 7.17
C ILE A 56 3.01 22.94 6.63
N GLU A 57 2.86 21.66 6.45
CA GLU A 57 1.61 21.03 6.05
C GLU A 57 1.03 20.28 7.26
N GLU A 58 -0.29 20.14 7.29
CA GLU A 58 -0.99 19.38 8.33
C GLU A 58 -1.55 18.10 7.72
N HIS A 59 -1.19 16.97 8.32
CA HIS A 59 -1.64 15.65 7.93
C HIS A 59 -1.89 14.80 9.17
N GLU A 60 -3.00 14.09 9.22
CA GLU A 60 -3.42 13.25 10.36
C GLU A 60 -3.31 14.00 11.72
N GLY A 61 -3.75 15.25 11.75
CA GLY A 61 -3.73 16.09 12.95
C GLY A 61 -2.34 16.55 13.41
N GLN A 62 -1.28 16.27 12.64
CA GLN A 62 0.09 16.68 12.96
C GLN A 62 0.64 17.66 11.94
N ARG A 63 1.49 18.59 12.40
CA ARG A 63 2.10 19.63 11.58
C ARG A 63 3.60 19.41 11.47
N PHE A 64 4.10 19.26 10.24
CA PHE A 64 5.52 19.05 9.98
C PHE A 64 5.96 19.74 8.68
N SER A 65 7.27 19.85 8.47
CA SER A 65 7.84 20.51 7.31
C SER A 65 7.78 19.61 6.07
N VAL A 66 7.19 20.11 4.98
CA VAL A 66 7.18 19.44 3.67
C VAL A 66 7.95 20.27 2.65
N HIS A 67 8.98 19.69 2.07
CA HIS A 67 9.83 20.29 1.04
C HIS A 67 9.38 19.78 -0.32
N ARG A 68 8.52 20.54 -1.00
CA ARG A 68 8.02 20.22 -2.33
C ARG A 68 9.06 20.60 -3.38
N LEU A 69 9.68 19.61 -4.02
CA LEU A 69 10.69 19.81 -5.07
C LEU A 69 10.02 19.99 -6.42
N ARG A 70 10.66 20.79 -7.28
CA ARG A 70 10.16 21.03 -8.63
C ARG A 70 9.96 19.73 -9.37
N SER A 71 8.79 19.60 -9.99
CA SER A 71 8.30 18.37 -10.62
C SER A 71 7.83 18.61 -12.05
N MET A 72 7.78 17.55 -12.82
CA MET A 72 7.21 17.48 -14.15
C MET A 72 6.19 16.34 -14.24
N LEU A 73 5.27 16.43 -15.19
CA LEU A 73 4.33 15.34 -15.47
C LEU A 73 5.08 14.17 -16.12
N TYR A 74 4.68 12.95 -15.76
CA TYR A 74 5.12 11.77 -16.46
C TYR A 74 4.48 11.75 -17.87
N PRO A 75 5.24 11.55 -18.94
CA PRO A 75 4.69 11.52 -20.28
C PRO A 75 3.59 10.47 -20.41
N GLY A 76 2.41 10.90 -20.89
CA GLY A 76 1.23 10.03 -21.05
C GLY A 76 0.32 9.93 -19.82
N HIS A 77 0.63 10.59 -18.71
CA HIS A 77 -0.23 10.62 -17.51
C HIS A 77 -0.57 12.06 -17.11
N GLU A 78 -1.85 12.35 -16.92
CA GLU A 78 -2.32 13.69 -16.56
C GLU A 78 -2.09 14.06 -15.09
N TRP A 79 -1.93 13.06 -14.22
CA TRP A 79 -1.87 13.23 -12.76
C TRP A 79 -0.53 12.81 -12.14
N LEU A 80 0.23 11.90 -12.78
CA LEU A 80 1.48 11.39 -12.22
C LEU A 80 2.61 12.40 -12.41
N ARG A 81 3.15 12.90 -11.32
CA ARG A 81 4.27 13.83 -11.30
C ARG A 81 5.47 13.22 -10.63
N PHE A 82 6.66 13.58 -11.12
CA PHE A 82 7.92 13.19 -10.52
C PHE A 82 8.88 14.36 -10.44
N ALA A 83 9.77 14.35 -9.46
CA ALA A 83 10.76 15.37 -9.27
C ALA A 83 11.77 15.42 -10.45
N GLU A 84 12.22 16.61 -10.86
CA GLU A 84 13.15 16.78 -11.99
C GLU A 84 14.49 16.06 -11.71
N PRO A 85 14.83 14.94 -12.40
CA PRO A 85 15.97 14.09 -12.01
C PRO A 85 17.32 14.80 -12.04
N TRP A 86 17.53 15.72 -13.00
CA TRP A 86 18.79 16.47 -13.17
C TRP A 86 19.07 17.47 -12.05
N ARG A 87 18.09 17.78 -11.19
CA ARG A 87 18.23 18.69 -10.05
C ARG A 87 18.40 17.97 -8.72
N MET A 88 18.08 16.67 -8.65
CA MET A 88 17.88 15.98 -7.39
C MET A 88 19.12 15.88 -6.53
N PHE A 89 20.29 15.59 -7.11
CA PHE A 89 21.52 15.51 -6.32
C PHE A 89 21.89 16.87 -5.68
N ARG A 90 21.72 17.97 -6.42
CA ARG A 90 21.97 19.32 -5.88
C ARG A 90 20.94 19.68 -4.81
N ASN A 91 19.66 19.37 -5.03
CA ASN A 91 18.61 19.62 -4.05
C ASN A 91 18.83 18.78 -2.79
N ALA A 92 19.16 17.49 -2.93
CA ALA A 92 19.49 16.61 -1.81
C ALA A 92 20.69 17.13 -1.02
N ALA A 93 21.79 17.48 -1.69
CA ALA A 93 22.96 18.06 -1.03
C ALA A 93 22.60 19.32 -0.23
N SER A 94 21.90 20.28 -0.86
CA SER A 94 21.50 21.54 -0.21
C SER A 94 20.58 21.32 0.99
N LEU A 95 19.58 20.42 0.89
CA LEU A 95 18.67 20.13 1.99
C LEU A 95 19.38 19.40 3.14
N LEU A 96 20.25 18.43 2.85
CA LEU A 96 21.00 17.70 3.87
C LEU A 96 21.99 18.61 4.62
N ASP A 97 22.66 19.55 3.91
CA ASP A 97 23.54 20.52 4.53
C ASP A 97 22.79 21.52 5.41
N ALA A 98 21.59 21.94 5.00
CA ALA A 98 20.76 22.88 5.75
C ALA A 98 20.10 22.23 6.96
N LEU A 99 19.55 21.02 6.80
CA LEU A 99 18.76 20.35 7.83
C LEU A 99 19.62 19.52 8.79
N ARG A 100 20.72 18.92 8.30
CA ARG A 100 21.60 18.03 9.06
C ARG A 100 20.80 16.94 9.81
N PRO A 101 20.01 16.10 9.09
CA PRO A 101 19.20 15.08 9.71
C PRO A 101 20.07 13.99 10.37
N ASP A 102 19.57 13.38 11.44
CA ASP A 102 20.18 12.20 12.05
C ASP A 102 20.04 10.96 11.15
N VAL A 103 18.94 10.90 10.40
CA VAL A 103 18.62 9.79 9.49
C VAL A 103 17.87 10.27 8.25
N VAL A 104 18.15 9.60 7.14
CA VAL A 104 17.38 9.70 5.89
C VAL A 104 16.65 8.39 5.67
N HIS A 105 15.33 8.46 5.53
CA HIS A 105 14.49 7.32 5.21
C HIS A 105 13.78 7.59 3.87
N PHE A 106 14.07 6.83 2.83
CA PHE A 106 13.36 6.96 1.58
C PHE A 106 12.35 5.84 1.36
N GLN A 107 11.21 6.19 0.72
CA GLN A 107 10.10 5.28 0.45
C GLN A 107 10.05 4.79 -1.01
N SER A 108 10.92 5.33 -1.85
CA SER A 108 11.08 4.95 -3.25
C SER A 108 12.53 5.16 -3.67
N HIS A 109 13.10 4.18 -4.33
CA HIS A 109 14.52 4.20 -4.77
C HIS A 109 14.71 4.86 -6.15
N ILE A 110 13.63 5.28 -6.84
CA ILE A 110 13.71 5.70 -8.25
C ILE A 110 14.44 7.03 -8.38
N ILE A 111 13.87 8.14 -7.91
CA ILE A 111 14.44 9.48 -8.10
C ILE A 111 14.94 10.06 -6.79
N LEU A 112 14.05 10.29 -5.82
CA LEU A 112 14.41 10.92 -4.56
C LEU A 112 15.29 10.00 -3.71
N GLY A 113 14.94 8.73 -3.57
CA GLY A 113 15.75 7.77 -2.81
C GLY A 113 17.17 7.65 -3.35
N ARG A 114 17.33 7.63 -4.66
CA ARG A 114 18.66 7.61 -5.33
C ARG A 114 19.50 8.80 -4.94
N ALA A 115 18.95 10.01 -5.05
CA ALA A 115 19.69 11.22 -4.78
C ALA A 115 20.00 11.39 -3.28
N PHE A 116 18.99 11.19 -2.43
CA PHE A 116 19.14 11.36 -0.99
C PHE A 116 20.02 10.28 -0.36
N SER A 117 19.92 9.01 -0.77
CA SER A 117 20.83 7.95 -0.27
C SER A 117 22.30 8.26 -0.66
N THR A 118 22.54 8.68 -1.90
CA THR A 118 23.89 8.99 -2.36
C THR A 118 24.49 10.16 -1.59
N GLU A 119 23.74 11.25 -1.41
CA GLU A 119 24.24 12.45 -0.74
C GLU A 119 24.33 12.28 0.80
N ALA A 120 23.42 11.48 1.38
CA ALA A 120 23.47 11.14 2.81
C ALA A 120 24.71 10.29 3.15
N LYS A 121 25.02 9.28 2.34
CA LYS A 121 26.24 8.46 2.52
C LYS A 121 27.53 9.29 2.46
N LYS A 122 27.64 10.26 1.56
CA LYS A 122 28.80 11.16 1.51
C LYS A 122 29.00 11.98 2.80
N ARG A 123 27.93 12.17 3.57
CA ARG A 123 27.90 12.92 4.83
C ARG A 123 27.94 12.05 6.07
N GLY A 124 28.04 10.73 5.91
CA GLY A 124 27.98 9.77 7.02
C GLY A 124 26.63 9.73 7.75
N ILE A 125 25.54 10.18 7.08
CA ILE A 125 24.19 10.14 7.61
C ILE A 125 23.63 8.74 7.41
N ARG A 126 23.00 8.18 8.44
CA ARG A 126 22.32 6.87 8.37
C ARG A 126 21.20 6.88 7.34
N VAL A 127 21.11 5.81 6.54
CA VAL A 127 20.13 5.68 5.46
C VAL A 127 19.31 4.42 5.63
N ILE A 128 18.00 4.58 5.62
CA ILE A 128 17.03 3.49 5.57
C ILE A 128 16.26 3.57 4.24
N GLY A 129 16.09 2.46 3.58
CA GLY A 129 15.31 2.37 2.35
C GLY A 129 14.16 1.39 2.48
N THR A 130 12.92 1.86 2.29
CA THR A 130 11.76 0.99 2.18
C THR A 130 11.37 0.80 0.72
N ASN A 131 11.19 -0.45 0.31
CA ASN A 131 10.70 -0.79 -1.02
C ASN A 131 9.19 -1.00 -1.00
N HIS A 132 8.47 -0.20 -1.79
CA HIS A 132 7.04 -0.30 -2.03
C HIS A 132 6.70 -0.62 -3.49
N LEU A 133 7.69 -1.01 -4.30
CA LEU A 133 7.52 -1.16 -5.74
C LEU A 133 7.79 -2.60 -6.19
N MET A 134 6.98 -3.04 -7.14
CA MET A 134 7.23 -4.17 -8.02
C MET A 134 7.33 -3.64 -9.46
N PHE A 135 8.45 -3.88 -10.13
CA PHE A 135 8.63 -3.35 -11.48
C PHE A 135 7.78 -4.06 -12.52
N GLU A 136 7.41 -5.29 -12.25
CA GLU A 136 6.49 -6.06 -13.08
C GLU A 136 5.18 -5.30 -13.30
N ASN A 137 4.65 -4.67 -12.25
CA ASN A 137 3.41 -3.89 -12.32
C ASN A 137 3.53 -2.59 -13.14
N LEU A 138 4.76 -2.07 -13.30
CA LEU A 138 4.98 -0.89 -14.13
C LEU A 138 4.95 -1.22 -15.63
N MET A 139 5.16 -2.47 -15.99
CA MET A 139 5.18 -2.88 -17.40
C MET A 139 3.78 -2.85 -18.02
N ASP A 140 2.74 -3.13 -17.25
CA ASP A 140 1.35 -3.09 -17.72
C ASP A 140 0.91 -1.67 -18.17
N HIS A 141 1.55 -0.65 -17.59
CA HIS A 141 1.31 0.77 -17.92
C HIS A 141 2.42 1.38 -18.78
N SER A 142 3.35 0.56 -19.29
CA SER A 142 4.47 1.03 -20.09
C SER A 142 4.25 0.83 -21.58
N ASN A 143 4.83 1.72 -22.39
CA ASN A 143 4.90 1.54 -23.85
C ASN A 143 6.06 0.62 -24.26
N VAL A 144 6.61 -0.17 -23.34
CA VAL A 144 7.70 -1.11 -23.63
C VAL A 144 7.14 -2.32 -24.39
N PRO A 145 7.64 -2.63 -25.60
CA PRO A 145 7.23 -3.82 -26.35
C PRO A 145 7.37 -5.09 -25.49
N GLN A 146 6.41 -6.00 -25.56
CA GLN A 146 6.34 -7.20 -24.71
C GLN A 146 7.64 -8.00 -24.70
N PHE A 147 8.31 -8.16 -25.85
CA PHE A 147 9.58 -8.88 -25.97
C PHE A 147 10.78 -8.21 -25.26
N LEU A 148 10.66 -6.94 -24.83
CA LEU A 148 11.68 -6.21 -24.08
C LEU A 148 11.32 -6.03 -22.60
N GLN A 149 10.11 -6.38 -22.19
CA GLN A 149 9.63 -6.12 -20.82
C GLN A 149 10.49 -6.85 -19.78
N GLU A 150 10.75 -8.15 -19.97
CA GLU A 150 11.57 -8.94 -19.04
C GLU A 150 12.98 -8.33 -18.85
N GLN A 151 13.66 -8.01 -19.96
CA GLN A 151 14.98 -7.38 -19.90
C GLN A 151 14.97 -6.01 -19.24
N THR A 152 13.87 -5.27 -19.42
CA THR A 152 13.68 -3.95 -18.79
C THR A 152 13.49 -4.11 -17.30
N VAL A 153 12.63 -5.03 -16.86
CA VAL A 153 12.41 -5.36 -15.44
C VAL A 153 13.72 -5.79 -14.77
N ASP A 154 14.48 -6.68 -15.38
CA ASP A 154 15.79 -7.12 -14.86
C ASP A 154 16.79 -5.96 -14.71
N ARG A 155 16.76 -5.01 -15.64
CA ARG A 155 17.62 -3.83 -15.57
C ARG A 155 17.18 -2.90 -14.44
N LEU A 156 15.88 -2.73 -14.25
CA LEU A 156 15.32 -1.93 -13.16
C LEU A 156 15.63 -2.56 -11.79
N TRP A 157 15.57 -3.89 -11.65
CA TRP A 157 15.96 -4.57 -10.41
C TRP A 157 17.46 -4.45 -10.11
N ARG A 158 18.33 -4.53 -11.10
CA ARG A 158 19.78 -4.29 -10.92
C ARG A 158 20.07 -2.85 -10.50
N ASP A 159 19.30 -1.91 -11.03
CA ASP A 159 19.38 -0.50 -10.65
C ASP A 159 18.89 -0.29 -9.21
N ALA A 160 17.76 -0.90 -8.84
CA ALA A 160 17.26 -0.90 -7.47
C ALA A 160 18.27 -1.49 -6.48
N ALA A 161 18.90 -2.62 -6.82
CA ALA A 161 19.97 -3.24 -6.02
C ALA A 161 21.11 -2.26 -5.75
N THR A 162 21.48 -1.44 -6.75
CA THR A 162 22.53 -0.43 -6.60
C THR A 162 22.14 0.69 -5.62
N VAL A 163 20.88 1.12 -5.61
CA VAL A 163 20.40 2.19 -4.71
C VAL A 163 20.18 1.65 -3.31
N LEU A 164 19.47 0.53 -3.18
CA LEU A 164 19.18 -0.12 -1.91
C LEU A 164 20.44 -0.63 -1.20
N GLY A 165 21.43 -1.11 -1.97
CA GLY A 165 22.73 -1.53 -1.43
C GLY A 165 23.57 -0.43 -0.77
N ARG A 166 23.16 0.84 -0.89
CA ARG A 166 23.77 1.97 -0.14
C ARG A 166 23.17 2.15 1.24
N CYS A 167 22.00 1.56 1.51
CA CYS A 167 21.31 1.72 2.78
C CYS A 167 22.05 0.98 3.91
N ASP A 168 21.95 1.49 5.10
CA ASP A 168 22.36 0.79 6.32
C ASP A 168 21.34 -0.29 6.68
N VAL A 169 20.05 -0.05 6.32
CA VAL A 169 18.95 -1.00 6.48
C VAL A 169 18.01 -0.89 5.28
N VAL A 170 17.56 -2.04 4.78
CA VAL A 170 16.51 -2.13 3.76
C VAL A 170 15.30 -2.81 4.36
N THR A 171 14.11 -2.25 4.10
CA THR A 171 12.85 -2.80 4.58
C THR A 171 11.83 -2.96 3.47
N THR A 172 10.82 -3.79 3.68
CA THR A 172 9.64 -3.95 2.83
C THR A 172 8.46 -4.43 3.68
N PRO A 173 7.20 -4.31 3.25
CA PRO A 173 6.05 -4.50 4.14
C PRO A 173 5.81 -5.91 4.67
N THR A 174 6.23 -6.96 3.96
CA THR A 174 5.97 -8.36 4.35
C THR A 174 7.21 -9.23 4.15
N ARG A 175 7.29 -10.36 4.86
CA ARG A 175 8.40 -11.33 4.67
C ARG A 175 8.45 -11.86 3.24
N ARG A 176 7.29 -12.14 2.65
CA ARG A 176 7.22 -12.60 1.25
C ARG A 176 7.75 -11.55 0.27
N SER A 177 7.44 -10.27 0.52
CA SER A 177 8.00 -9.15 -0.27
C SER A 177 9.51 -9.01 -0.07
N ALA A 178 10.01 -9.28 1.15
CA ALA A 178 11.44 -9.23 1.44
C ALA A 178 12.18 -10.38 0.73
N ASP A 179 11.65 -11.60 0.79
CA ASP A 179 12.22 -12.75 0.07
C ASP A 179 12.27 -12.50 -1.44
N TYR A 180 11.20 -11.90 -1.98
CA TYR A 180 11.15 -11.51 -3.38
C TYR A 180 12.18 -10.43 -3.73
N LEU A 181 12.29 -9.39 -2.89
CA LEU A 181 13.28 -8.33 -3.07
C LEU A 181 14.72 -8.88 -3.01
N GLU A 182 15.01 -9.76 -2.05
CA GLU A 182 16.30 -10.43 -1.91
C GLU A 182 16.62 -11.29 -3.15
N LEU A 183 15.64 -12.04 -3.66
CA LEU A 183 15.76 -12.84 -4.88
C LEU A 183 16.11 -11.98 -6.10
N LYS A 184 15.42 -10.86 -6.28
CA LYS A 184 15.57 -10.00 -7.46
C LYS A 184 16.83 -9.12 -7.42
N THR A 185 17.27 -8.73 -6.23
CA THR A 185 18.37 -7.77 -6.07
C THR A 185 19.68 -8.40 -5.60
N GLY A 186 19.64 -9.61 -5.04
CA GLY A 186 20.78 -10.25 -4.39
C GLY A 186 21.13 -9.67 -3.00
N LEU A 187 20.34 -8.72 -2.50
CA LEU A 187 20.46 -8.21 -1.13
C LEU A 187 20.17 -9.31 -0.11
N ARG A 188 20.60 -9.13 1.12
CA ARG A 188 20.35 -10.04 2.23
C ARG A 188 20.00 -9.25 3.49
N GLY A 189 19.20 -9.86 4.36
CA GLY A 189 18.79 -9.24 5.62
C GLY A 189 17.81 -8.09 5.42
N VAL A 190 16.95 -8.19 4.41
CA VAL A 190 15.84 -7.24 4.22
C VAL A 190 14.80 -7.46 5.31
N HIS A 191 14.52 -6.43 6.10
CA HIS A 191 13.52 -6.50 7.16
C HIS A 191 12.10 -6.43 6.61
N ALA A 192 11.23 -7.27 7.14
CA ALA A 192 9.81 -7.25 6.89
C ALA A 192 9.10 -6.43 7.98
N ILE A 193 8.72 -5.19 7.68
CA ILE A 193 8.04 -4.30 8.63
C ILE A 193 6.73 -3.87 7.99
N SER A 194 5.60 -4.27 8.61
CA SER A 194 4.26 -3.89 8.15
C SER A 194 4.13 -2.38 8.00
N CYS A 195 3.35 -1.93 7.04
CA CYS A 195 2.96 -0.51 6.93
C CYS A 195 2.13 -0.05 8.14
N GLY A 196 1.59 -0.98 8.90
CA GLY A 196 0.77 -0.68 10.07
C GLY A 196 -0.60 -0.10 9.73
N LEU A 197 -1.52 -0.28 10.66
CA LEU A 197 -2.88 0.24 10.57
C LEU A 197 -3.24 0.89 11.91
N PRO A 198 -3.86 2.10 11.91
CA PRO A 198 -4.44 2.67 13.13
C PRO A 198 -5.74 1.90 13.45
N GLY A 199 -5.62 0.86 14.26
CA GLY A 199 -6.73 -0.04 14.56
C GLY A 199 -7.90 0.64 15.29
N ASP A 200 -7.66 1.74 15.97
CA ASP A 200 -8.65 2.58 16.64
C ASP A 200 -9.58 3.34 15.68
N GLU A 201 -9.17 3.53 14.43
CA GLU A 201 -10.00 4.17 13.39
C GLU A 201 -11.02 3.20 12.77
N TYR A 202 -10.85 1.90 12.97
CA TYR A 202 -11.67 0.84 12.39
C TYR A 202 -12.32 0.01 13.50
N SER A 203 -13.59 -0.28 13.33
CA SER A 203 -14.34 -1.11 14.28
C SER A 203 -15.43 -1.89 13.53
N PRO A 204 -15.72 -3.11 13.95
CA PRO A 204 -16.83 -3.87 13.42
C PRO A 204 -18.16 -3.14 13.62
N HIS A 205 -19.05 -3.25 12.66
CA HIS A 205 -20.42 -2.78 12.79
C HIS A 205 -21.36 -3.98 13.00
N PRO A 206 -22.33 -3.89 13.94
CA PRO A 206 -23.25 -5.01 14.20
C PRO A 206 -24.23 -5.26 13.05
N GLU A 207 -24.50 -4.23 12.23
CA GLU A 207 -25.46 -4.30 11.13
C GLU A 207 -24.72 -4.31 9.78
N ARG A 208 -24.44 -5.51 9.26
CA ARG A 208 -24.01 -5.69 7.88
C ARG A 208 -25.19 -5.68 6.92
N GLN A 209 -24.99 -5.24 5.70
CA GLN A 209 -25.98 -5.41 4.63
C GLN A 209 -25.72 -6.74 3.91
N HIS A 210 -26.63 -7.67 4.03
CA HIS A 210 -26.53 -8.97 3.37
C HIS A 210 -26.34 -8.83 1.85
N GLY A 211 -25.43 -9.59 1.29
CA GLY A 211 -25.08 -9.57 -0.12
C GLY A 211 -24.16 -8.43 -0.54
N ARG A 212 -23.72 -7.54 0.36
CA ARG A 212 -22.87 -6.42 -0.04
C ARG A 212 -21.40 -6.82 -0.13
N ILE A 213 -20.87 -6.80 -1.35
CA ILE A 213 -19.47 -7.06 -1.69
C ILE A 213 -18.78 -5.72 -1.88
N VAL A 214 -17.61 -5.52 -1.30
CA VAL A 214 -16.85 -4.27 -1.44
C VAL A 214 -15.43 -4.53 -1.88
N PHE A 215 -14.95 -3.69 -2.78
CA PHE A 215 -13.53 -3.50 -3.12
C PHE A 215 -13.13 -2.06 -2.79
N VAL A 216 -11.93 -1.89 -2.26
CA VAL A 216 -11.31 -0.57 -2.04
C VAL A 216 -9.93 -0.53 -2.66
N GLY A 217 -9.67 0.47 -3.50
CA GLY A 217 -8.36 0.65 -4.11
C GLY A 217 -8.38 1.48 -5.39
N ARG A 218 -7.22 1.62 -6.03
CA ARG A 218 -7.15 2.22 -7.36
C ARG A 218 -7.83 1.29 -8.37
N VAL A 219 -8.54 1.89 -9.31
CA VAL A 219 -9.23 1.16 -10.37
C VAL A 219 -8.32 1.10 -11.59
N THR A 220 -7.33 0.21 -11.54
CA THR A 220 -6.24 0.05 -12.52
C THR A 220 -6.09 -1.43 -12.90
N SER A 221 -5.42 -1.73 -14.01
CA SER A 221 -5.34 -3.07 -14.60
C SER A 221 -4.77 -4.13 -13.64
N GLU A 222 -3.76 -3.79 -12.85
CA GLU A 222 -3.15 -4.71 -11.88
C GLU A 222 -4.09 -5.14 -10.75
N LYS A 223 -5.21 -4.42 -10.57
CA LYS A 223 -6.23 -4.78 -9.58
C LYS A 223 -7.22 -5.81 -10.09
N ARG A 224 -7.19 -6.17 -11.35
CA ARG A 224 -7.99 -7.25 -11.95
C ARG A 224 -9.48 -7.18 -11.59
N LEU A 225 -10.04 -5.96 -11.59
CA LEU A 225 -11.45 -5.74 -11.26
C LEU A 225 -12.41 -6.30 -12.32
N ASP A 226 -11.93 -6.51 -13.52
CA ASP A 226 -12.64 -7.25 -14.58
C ASP A 226 -12.97 -8.69 -14.11
N THR A 227 -12.03 -9.37 -13.45
CA THR A 227 -12.27 -10.71 -12.86
C THR A 227 -13.36 -10.64 -11.78
N LEU A 228 -13.35 -9.61 -10.90
CA LEU A 228 -14.38 -9.44 -9.88
C LEU A 228 -15.77 -9.19 -10.49
N VAL A 229 -15.88 -8.30 -11.48
CA VAL A 229 -17.16 -7.99 -12.16
C VAL A 229 -17.71 -9.21 -12.88
N ARG A 230 -16.85 -10.04 -13.51
CA ARG A 230 -17.26 -11.31 -14.11
C ARG A 230 -17.67 -12.33 -13.07
N ALA A 231 -16.92 -12.44 -11.96
CA ALA A 231 -17.23 -13.38 -10.88
C ALA A 231 -18.60 -13.12 -10.25
N VAL A 232 -18.95 -11.86 -9.95
CA VAL A 232 -20.26 -11.56 -9.37
C VAL A 232 -21.41 -11.83 -10.34
N ALA A 233 -21.19 -11.75 -11.66
CA ALA A 233 -22.16 -12.13 -12.66
C ALA A 233 -22.44 -13.65 -12.72
N LEU A 234 -21.56 -14.48 -12.15
CA LEU A 234 -21.73 -15.94 -12.06
C LEU A 234 -22.41 -16.38 -10.76
N LEU A 235 -22.67 -15.45 -9.83
CA LEU A 235 -23.35 -15.80 -8.58
C LEU A 235 -24.78 -16.27 -8.85
N PRO A 236 -25.29 -17.26 -8.08
CA PRO A 236 -26.63 -17.79 -8.25
C PRO A 236 -27.73 -16.73 -8.12
N ASP A 237 -28.80 -16.86 -8.90
CA ASP A 237 -29.93 -15.92 -8.93
C ASP A 237 -30.69 -15.82 -7.58
N ASP A 238 -30.66 -16.89 -6.78
CA ASP A 238 -31.29 -16.93 -5.46
C ASP A 238 -30.48 -16.17 -4.38
N LEU A 239 -29.25 -15.74 -4.72
CA LEU A 239 -28.36 -15.05 -3.80
C LEU A 239 -28.46 -13.53 -4.04
N PRO A 240 -28.94 -12.74 -3.08
CA PRO A 240 -28.87 -11.30 -3.17
C PRO A 240 -27.40 -10.83 -3.13
N TRP A 241 -27.00 -9.96 -4.06
CA TRP A 241 -25.70 -9.33 -4.00
C TRP A 241 -25.71 -7.92 -4.60
N GLN A 242 -24.82 -7.09 -4.13
CA GLN A 242 -24.46 -5.78 -4.70
C GLN A 242 -22.95 -5.62 -4.60
N LEU A 243 -22.32 -5.00 -5.59
CA LEU A 243 -20.90 -4.74 -5.63
C LEU A 243 -20.61 -3.24 -5.58
N ASP A 244 -19.84 -2.82 -4.57
CA ASP A 244 -19.26 -1.48 -4.48
C ASP A 244 -17.78 -1.52 -4.86
N ILE A 245 -17.39 -0.81 -5.90
CA ILE A 245 -16.00 -0.56 -6.25
C ILE A 245 -15.65 0.87 -5.81
N VAL A 246 -14.88 0.98 -4.73
CA VAL A 246 -14.53 2.24 -4.09
C VAL A 246 -13.13 2.67 -4.49
N GLY A 247 -13.03 3.75 -5.24
CA GLY A 247 -11.78 4.35 -5.71
C GLY A 247 -11.84 4.80 -7.16
N GLY A 248 -10.82 5.55 -7.55
CA GLY A 248 -10.68 6.08 -8.91
C GLY A 248 -9.56 5.40 -9.69
N GLY A 249 -9.59 5.54 -11.00
CA GLY A 249 -8.57 5.00 -11.90
C GLY A 249 -9.01 4.98 -13.36
N ASP A 250 -8.12 4.54 -14.21
CA ASP A 250 -8.30 4.54 -15.68
C ASP A 250 -9.22 3.44 -16.22
N GLN A 251 -9.56 2.43 -15.37
CA GLN A 251 -10.43 1.32 -15.77
C GLN A 251 -11.91 1.54 -15.45
N ILE A 252 -12.32 2.68 -14.87
CA ILE A 252 -13.72 2.94 -14.45
C ILE A 252 -14.69 2.80 -15.63
N ASP A 253 -14.40 3.44 -16.75
CA ASP A 253 -15.29 3.43 -17.92
C ASP A 253 -15.41 2.03 -18.53
N GLU A 254 -14.31 1.28 -18.53
CA GLU A 254 -14.27 -0.09 -19.03
C GLU A 254 -15.09 -1.04 -18.14
N LEU A 255 -14.94 -0.94 -16.81
CA LEU A 255 -15.72 -1.73 -15.87
C LEU A 255 -17.22 -1.41 -15.96
N GLY A 256 -17.57 -0.13 -16.11
CA GLY A 256 -18.96 0.28 -16.34
C GLY A 256 -19.55 -0.28 -17.65
N ARG A 257 -18.73 -0.38 -18.70
CA ARG A 257 -19.13 -1.04 -19.96
C ARG A 257 -19.31 -2.53 -19.77
N LEU A 258 -18.35 -3.20 -19.12
CA LEU A 258 -18.40 -4.63 -18.81
C LEU A 258 -19.65 -4.98 -17.98
N ALA A 259 -19.98 -4.20 -16.96
CA ALA A 259 -21.19 -4.41 -16.15
C ALA A 259 -22.48 -4.32 -16.97
N ARG A 260 -22.55 -3.40 -17.96
CA ARG A 260 -23.68 -3.32 -18.89
C ARG A 260 -23.75 -4.52 -19.85
N GLU A 261 -22.61 -4.96 -20.38
CA GLU A 261 -22.53 -6.13 -21.26
C GLU A 261 -22.98 -7.41 -20.54
N LEU A 262 -22.69 -7.52 -19.26
CA LEU A 262 -23.11 -8.64 -18.41
C LEU A 262 -24.53 -8.47 -17.81
N HIS A 263 -25.23 -7.39 -18.12
CA HIS A 263 -26.57 -7.07 -17.61
C HIS A 263 -26.68 -6.96 -16.09
N ILE A 264 -25.61 -6.47 -15.41
CA ILE A 264 -25.54 -6.31 -13.96
C ILE A 264 -25.24 -4.87 -13.52
N ALA A 265 -25.36 -3.90 -14.41
CA ALA A 265 -24.98 -2.51 -14.15
C ALA A 265 -25.77 -1.85 -13.01
N ASP A 266 -26.99 -2.31 -12.75
CA ASP A 266 -27.87 -1.88 -11.66
C ASP A 266 -27.44 -2.41 -10.27
N ARG A 267 -26.58 -3.43 -10.25
CA ARG A 267 -26.04 -4.07 -9.04
C ARG A 267 -24.58 -3.70 -8.78
N VAL A 268 -23.93 -2.93 -9.65
CA VAL A 268 -22.52 -2.51 -9.53
C VAL A 268 -22.43 -1.00 -9.38
N THR A 269 -21.83 -0.55 -8.27
CA THR A 269 -21.60 0.86 -7.98
C THR A 269 -20.12 1.19 -8.14
N LEU A 270 -19.80 2.10 -9.07
CA LEU A 270 -18.46 2.67 -9.25
C LEU A 270 -18.45 4.05 -8.57
N THR A 271 -17.86 4.17 -7.37
CA THR A 271 -18.02 5.38 -6.57
C THR A 271 -17.05 6.50 -6.96
N GLY A 272 -15.94 6.17 -7.61
CA GLY A 272 -14.81 7.08 -7.68
C GLY A 272 -14.15 7.29 -6.31
N TYR A 273 -13.40 8.38 -6.16
CA TYR A 273 -12.79 8.73 -4.88
C TYR A 273 -13.84 9.20 -3.88
N VAL A 274 -13.76 8.68 -2.67
CA VAL A 274 -14.65 9.03 -1.55
C VAL A 274 -13.82 9.58 -0.38
N SER A 275 -14.47 10.18 0.61
CA SER A 275 -13.82 10.58 1.86
C SER A 275 -13.43 9.36 2.71
N ASP A 276 -12.45 9.53 3.62
CA ASP A 276 -12.06 8.46 4.54
C ASP A 276 -13.23 7.99 5.42
N GLN A 277 -14.12 8.89 5.79
CA GLN A 277 -15.34 8.55 6.55
C GLN A 277 -16.28 7.66 5.71
N GLU A 278 -16.57 8.05 4.47
CA GLU A 278 -17.42 7.27 3.57
C GLU A 278 -16.80 5.91 3.25
N LEU A 279 -15.46 5.85 3.09
CA LEU A 279 -14.75 4.59 2.92
C LEU A 279 -14.97 3.66 4.11
N ARG A 280 -14.80 4.16 5.34
CA ARG A 280 -15.05 3.38 6.55
C ARG A 280 -16.51 2.92 6.66
N ASP A 281 -17.46 3.77 6.31
CA ASP A 281 -18.89 3.43 6.36
C ASP A 281 -19.24 2.34 5.36
N ARG A 282 -18.65 2.37 4.16
CA ARG A 282 -18.82 1.32 3.15
C ARG A 282 -18.21 -0.02 3.60
N LEU A 283 -17.01 0.01 4.18
CA LEU A 283 -16.40 -1.20 4.75
C LEU A 283 -17.28 -1.77 5.88
N ARG A 284 -17.75 -0.93 6.79
CA ARG A 284 -18.60 -1.37 7.91
C ARG A 284 -19.93 -1.96 7.47
N SER A 285 -20.51 -1.47 6.38
CA SER A 285 -21.79 -1.94 5.87
C SER A 285 -21.69 -3.17 4.97
N ALA A 286 -20.49 -3.55 4.55
CA ALA A 286 -20.29 -4.70 3.67
C ALA A 286 -20.41 -6.04 4.40
N GLU A 287 -20.58 -7.10 3.63
CA GLU A 287 -20.55 -8.49 4.10
C GLU A 287 -19.25 -9.20 3.76
N VAL A 288 -18.64 -8.86 2.63
CA VAL A 288 -17.36 -9.44 2.21
C VAL A 288 -16.49 -8.41 1.49
N PHE A 289 -15.21 -8.46 1.77
CA PHE A 289 -14.21 -7.69 1.04
C PHE A 289 -13.58 -8.55 -0.06
N ALA A 290 -13.53 -8.03 -1.29
CA ALA A 290 -12.97 -8.71 -2.44
C ALA A 290 -11.69 -8.02 -2.93
N MET A 291 -10.57 -8.76 -3.02
CA MET A 291 -9.28 -8.24 -3.49
C MET A 291 -8.70 -9.12 -4.61
N PRO A 292 -9.07 -8.89 -5.88
CA PRO A 292 -8.59 -9.70 -7.00
C PRO A 292 -7.19 -9.33 -7.49
N SER A 293 -6.52 -8.37 -6.85
CA SER A 293 -5.21 -7.87 -7.24
C SER A 293 -4.14 -8.97 -7.27
N THR A 294 -3.33 -8.98 -8.33
CA THR A 294 -2.16 -9.87 -8.44
C THR A 294 -0.85 -9.19 -8.05
N ALA A 295 -0.91 -7.97 -7.52
CA ALA A 295 0.24 -7.07 -7.41
C ALA A 295 0.35 -6.34 -6.06
N GLU A 296 0.04 -7.03 -4.96
CA GLU A 296 0.12 -6.46 -3.62
C GLU A 296 1.42 -6.83 -2.90
N LEU A 297 2.14 -5.83 -2.37
CA LEU A 297 3.25 -6.07 -1.44
C LEU A 297 2.78 -6.26 0.01
N GLN A 298 1.60 -5.73 0.37
CA GLN A 298 0.90 -5.98 1.64
C GLN A 298 -0.61 -5.88 1.50
N SER A 299 -1.15 -4.87 0.83
CA SER A 299 -2.57 -4.51 0.74
C SER A 299 -3.14 -3.86 2.01
N ILE A 300 -2.88 -2.56 2.15
CA ILE A 300 -3.45 -1.76 3.26
C ILE A 300 -4.98 -1.84 3.25
N ALA A 301 -5.62 -1.80 2.08
CA ALA A 301 -7.07 -1.88 1.96
C ALA A 301 -7.65 -3.20 2.49
N THR A 302 -6.95 -4.33 2.29
CA THR A 302 -7.35 -5.62 2.89
C THR A 302 -7.23 -5.57 4.41
N MET A 303 -6.17 -4.98 4.94
CA MET A 303 -6.03 -4.81 6.40
C MET A 303 -7.11 -3.89 6.98
N GLU A 304 -7.47 -2.81 6.28
CA GLU A 304 -8.57 -1.90 6.67
C GLU A 304 -9.92 -2.65 6.72
N ALA A 305 -10.18 -3.49 5.72
CA ALA A 305 -11.36 -4.35 5.71
C ALA A 305 -11.36 -5.37 6.85
N MET A 306 -10.24 -6.06 7.08
CA MET A 306 -10.10 -6.99 8.20
C MET A 306 -10.28 -6.32 9.55
N ALA A 307 -9.83 -5.06 9.72
CA ALA A 307 -9.99 -4.28 10.94
C ALA A 307 -11.45 -3.85 11.19
N THR A 308 -12.31 -3.87 10.16
CA THR A 308 -13.76 -3.77 10.32
C THR A 308 -14.44 -5.14 10.53
N GLY A 309 -13.65 -6.21 10.62
CA GLY A 309 -14.13 -7.57 10.82
C GLY A 309 -14.63 -8.25 9.54
N LEU A 310 -14.36 -7.73 8.35
CA LEU A 310 -14.85 -8.37 7.12
C LEU A 310 -14.10 -9.67 6.83
N PRO A 311 -14.81 -10.74 6.47
CA PRO A 311 -14.23 -11.86 5.74
C PRO A 311 -13.68 -11.39 4.38
N VAL A 312 -12.63 -12.06 3.90
CA VAL A 312 -11.91 -11.62 2.70
C VAL A 312 -11.91 -12.71 1.63
N VAL A 313 -12.23 -12.35 0.38
CA VAL A 313 -11.95 -13.17 -0.80
C VAL A 313 -10.85 -12.49 -1.60
N ALA A 314 -9.68 -13.14 -1.69
CA ALA A 314 -8.51 -12.54 -2.30
C ALA A 314 -7.81 -13.48 -3.30
N ALA A 315 -7.09 -12.91 -4.27
CA ALA A 315 -6.27 -13.71 -5.17
C ALA A 315 -5.12 -14.40 -4.41
N ASP A 316 -4.82 -15.66 -4.72
CA ASP A 316 -3.63 -16.36 -4.22
C ASP A 316 -2.38 -15.82 -4.93
N ALA A 317 -2.04 -14.58 -4.63
CA ALA A 317 -0.96 -13.86 -5.29
C ALA A 317 -0.14 -13.01 -4.32
N VAL A 318 1.16 -13.00 -4.51
CA VAL A 318 2.20 -12.20 -3.82
C VAL A 318 1.97 -12.15 -2.29
N ALA A 319 1.49 -11.03 -1.75
CA ALA A 319 1.37 -10.85 -0.31
C ALA A 319 -0.03 -11.18 0.26
N LEU A 320 -1.05 -11.37 -0.57
CA LEU A 320 -2.41 -11.62 -0.08
C LEU A 320 -2.55 -12.90 0.77
N PRO A 321 -1.87 -14.02 0.46
CA PRO A 321 -1.87 -15.22 1.31
C PRO A 321 -1.28 -15.00 2.71
N HIS A 322 -0.62 -13.87 2.96
CA HIS A 322 -0.17 -13.49 4.30
C HIS A 322 -1.33 -12.97 5.18
N LEU A 323 -2.35 -12.38 4.56
CA LEU A 323 -3.51 -11.79 5.24
C LEU A 323 -4.73 -12.71 5.25
N VAL A 324 -4.83 -13.64 4.31
CA VAL A 324 -6.02 -14.50 4.13
C VAL A 324 -5.65 -15.96 4.29
N ARG A 325 -6.42 -16.67 5.11
CA ARG A 325 -6.30 -18.11 5.30
C ARG A 325 -7.64 -18.78 4.99
N ASP A 326 -7.59 -19.77 4.09
CA ASP A 326 -8.76 -20.53 3.65
C ASP A 326 -9.54 -21.13 4.79
N GLY A 327 -10.85 -20.85 4.82
CA GLY A 327 -11.77 -21.38 5.85
C GLY A 327 -11.63 -20.75 7.23
N VAL A 328 -10.73 -19.77 7.41
CA VAL A 328 -10.48 -19.10 8.69
C VAL A 328 -11.07 -17.70 8.71
N ASN A 329 -10.50 -16.78 7.93
CA ASN A 329 -10.98 -15.41 7.82
C ASN A 329 -11.43 -15.06 6.40
N GLY A 330 -11.46 -16.03 5.50
CA GLY A 330 -11.83 -15.85 4.11
C GLY A 330 -11.39 -17.01 3.23
N TRP A 331 -11.20 -16.71 1.95
CA TRP A 331 -10.79 -17.69 0.96
C TRP A 331 -9.83 -17.05 -0.06
N LEU A 332 -8.85 -17.83 -0.47
CA LEU A 332 -8.01 -17.52 -1.61
C LEU A 332 -8.60 -18.15 -2.87
N PHE A 333 -8.49 -17.44 -4.01
CA PHE A 333 -8.88 -17.95 -5.31
C PHE A 333 -7.71 -17.89 -6.30
N ARG A 334 -7.73 -18.74 -7.30
CA ARG A 334 -6.71 -18.76 -8.35
C ARG A 334 -6.73 -17.44 -9.13
N PRO A 335 -5.60 -16.73 -9.25
CA PRO A 335 -5.54 -15.49 -10.02
C PRO A 335 -6.19 -15.61 -11.40
N ASP A 336 -6.95 -14.61 -11.80
CA ASP A 336 -7.65 -14.52 -13.10
C ASP A 336 -8.72 -15.60 -13.36
N ASP A 337 -9.16 -16.30 -12.31
CA ASP A 337 -10.22 -17.32 -12.38
C ASP A 337 -11.51 -16.77 -11.76
N GLU A 338 -12.39 -16.23 -12.62
CA GLU A 338 -13.67 -15.67 -12.21
C GLU A 338 -14.62 -16.72 -11.61
N THR A 339 -14.52 -17.98 -12.06
CA THR A 339 -15.36 -19.08 -11.56
C THR A 339 -14.95 -19.45 -10.14
N ASP A 340 -13.66 -19.63 -9.89
CA ASP A 340 -13.15 -19.93 -8.56
C ASP A 340 -13.44 -18.75 -7.60
N MET A 341 -13.30 -17.50 -8.06
CA MET A 341 -13.66 -16.33 -7.25
C MET A 341 -15.15 -16.30 -6.90
N ALA A 342 -16.03 -16.60 -7.86
CA ALA A 342 -17.47 -16.66 -7.63
C ALA A 342 -17.83 -17.71 -6.57
N GLU A 343 -17.24 -18.92 -6.65
CA GLU A 343 -17.42 -19.97 -5.64
C GLU A 343 -17.00 -19.52 -4.23
N LYS A 344 -15.88 -18.79 -4.10
CA LYS A 344 -15.41 -18.30 -2.80
C LYS A 344 -16.32 -17.18 -2.25
N LEU A 345 -16.80 -16.29 -3.13
CA LEU A 345 -17.78 -15.27 -2.74
C LEU A 345 -19.09 -15.92 -2.27
N GLU A 346 -19.62 -16.88 -3.02
CA GLU A 346 -20.82 -17.61 -2.65
C GLU A 346 -20.69 -18.29 -1.26
N ARG A 347 -19.55 -18.92 -0.98
CA ARG A 347 -19.29 -19.54 0.34
C ARG A 347 -19.44 -18.54 1.49
N ILE A 348 -18.91 -17.31 1.35
CA ILE A 348 -19.04 -16.28 2.38
C ILE A 348 -20.48 -15.79 2.48
N LEU A 349 -21.14 -15.51 1.35
CA LEU A 349 -22.50 -14.99 1.32
C LEU A 349 -23.57 -16.01 1.82
N ARG A 350 -23.23 -17.30 1.89
CA ARG A 350 -24.09 -18.37 2.44
C ARG A 350 -23.75 -18.77 3.87
N LEU A 351 -22.82 -18.09 4.53
CA LEU A 351 -22.50 -18.39 5.92
C LEU A 351 -23.69 -18.12 6.83
N SER A 352 -23.89 -18.99 7.82
CA SER A 352 -24.77 -18.69 8.95
C SER A 352 -24.24 -17.48 9.75
N ASP A 353 -25.09 -16.82 10.52
CA ASP A 353 -24.66 -15.70 11.37
C ASP A 353 -23.58 -16.12 12.39
N GLU A 354 -23.63 -17.35 12.89
CA GLU A 354 -22.67 -17.91 13.83
C GLU A 354 -21.29 -18.13 13.16
N ASP A 355 -21.29 -18.76 11.98
CA ASP A 355 -20.05 -18.95 11.21
C ASP A 355 -19.46 -17.62 10.77
N TYR A 356 -20.31 -16.70 10.29
CA TYR A 356 -19.87 -15.37 9.91
C TYR A 356 -19.20 -14.63 11.08
N ALA A 357 -19.80 -14.67 12.27
CA ALA A 357 -19.20 -14.07 13.46
C ALA A 357 -17.83 -14.69 13.81
N THR A 358 -17.63 -15.97 13.46
CA THR A 358 -16.33 -16.63 13.61
C THR A 358 -15.30 -16.09 12.63
N TYR A 359 -15.63 -15.98 11.34
CA TYR A 359 -14.77 -15.36 10.33
C TYR A 359 -14.42 -13.91 10.69
N GLN A 360 -15.40 -13.15 11.20
CA GLN A 360 -15.21 -11.78 11.66
C GLN A 360 -14.18 -11.68 12.79
N ARG A 361 -14.28 -12.53 13.82
CA ARG A 361 -13.31 -12.59 14.91
C ARG A 361 -11.91 -12.93 14.40
N HIS A 362 -11.80 -13.87 13.46
CA HIS A 362 -10.52 -14.27 12.90
C HIS A 362 -9.88 -13.16 12.04
N SER A 363 -10.66 -12.42 11.26
CA SER A 363 -10.16 -11.24 10.54
C SER A 363 -9.55 -10.24 11.51
N LEU A 364 -10.25 -9.92 12.61
CA LEU A 364 -9.75 -9.01 13.64
C LEU A 364 -8.48 -9.52 14.32
N GLN A 365 -8.41 -10.81 14.63
CA GLN A 365 -7.24 -11.43 15.23
C GLN A 365 -6.04 -11.41 14.28
N MET A 366 -6.26 -11.73 13.00
CA MET A 366 -5.19 -11.78 12.01
C MET A 366 -4.63 -10.40 11.65
N VAL A 367 -5.43 -9.34 11.74
CA VAL A 367 -4.96 -7.97 11.46
C VAL A 367 -4.30 -7.30 12.67
N ALA A 368 -4.59 -7.74 13.88
CA ALA A 368 -4.11 -7.10 15.11
C ALA A 368 -2.59 -6.92 15.20
N PRO A 369 -1.73 -7.85 14.73
CA PRO A 369 -0.28 -7.65 14.75
C PRO A 369 0.22 -6.55 13.79
N HIS A 370 -0.63 -6.09 12.87
CA HIS A 370 -0.31 -5.01 11.94
C HIS A 370 -0.59 -3.62 12.55
N ASP A 371 -0.30 -3.44 13.82
CA ASP A 371 -0.48 -2.17 14.52
C ASP A 371 0.53 -1.10 14.07
N ILE A 372 0.04 0.12 13.83
CA ILE A 372 0.88 1.25 13.41
C ILE A 372 1.90 1.64 14.49
N GLU A 373 1.55 1.57 15.76
CA GLU A 373 2.47 1.96 16.84
C GLU A 373 3.64 0.98 16.97
N ALA A 374 3.40 -0.32 16.73
CA ALA A 374 4.46 -1.32 16.64
C ALA A 374 5.39 -1.03 15.44
N THR A 375 4.80 -0.67 14.29
CA THR A 375 5.54 -0.26 13.08
C THR A 375 6.44 0.95 13.36
N ILE A 376 5.90 2.01 13.97
CA ILE A 376 6.66 3.22 14.29
C ILE A 376 7.80 2.90 15.26
N THR A 377 7.54 2.09 16.28
CA THR A 377 8.57 1.67 17.25
C THR A 377 9.70 0.89 16.57
N ALA A 378 9.40 0.01 15.64
CA ALA A 378 10.41 -0.71 14.86
C ALA A 378 11.29 0.26 14.04
N PHE A 379 10.67 1.24 13.36
CA PHE A 379 11.43 2.24 12.62
C PHE A 379 12.26 3.15 13.52
N GLU A 380 11.76 3.61 14.66
CA GLU A 380 12.55 4.40 15.62
C GLU A 380 13.81 3.66 16.09
N ARG A 381 13.69 2.37 16.38
CA ARG A 381 14.84 1.53 16.74
C ARG A 381 15.86 1.44 15.60
N LEU A 382 15.40 1.22 14.38
CA LEU A 382 16.24 1.23 13.18
C LEU A 382 16.93 2.59 12.97
N TYR A 383 16.22 3.70 13.19
CA TYR A 383 16.80 5.04 13.08
C TYR A 383 17.93 5.27 14.11
N ARG A 384 17.81 4.69 15.28
CA ARG A 384 18.83 4.74 16.34
C ARG A 384 20.00 3.79 16.10
N GLY A 385 19.94 2.95 15.09
CA GLY A 385 20.99 1.99 14.75
C GLY A 385 20.93 0.70 15.57
N GLU A 386 19.77 0.41 16.15
CA GLU A 386 19.55 -0.84 16.84
C GLU A 386 19.27 -1.97 15.85
N ASP A 387 19.75 -3.16 16.17
CA ASP A 387 19.31 -4.37 15.50
C ASP A 387 17.91 -4.75 16.00
N ILE A 388 17.04 -5.10 15.08
CA ILE A 388 15.70 -5.57 15.41
C ILE A 388 15.46 -6.95 14.81
N LEU A 389 14.63 -7.73 15.48
CA LEU A 389 13.96 -8.86 14.85
C LEU A 389 12.75 -8.33 14.10
N ASP A 390 12.43 -8.93 12.95
CA ASP A 390 11.21 -8.59 12.22
C ASP A 390 10.01 -8.82 13.14
N PRO A 391 9.06 -7.87 13.21
CA PRO A 391 7.83 -8.09 13.94
C PRO A 391 7.12 -9.34 13.41
N ASP A 392 6.79 -10.29 14.28
CA ASP A 392 6.01 -11.46 13.87
C ASP A 392 4.55 -11.07 13.68
N THR A 393 4.12 -11.06 12.44
CA THR A 393 2.73 -10.75 12.05
C THR A 393 1.90 -11.99 11.77
N ARG A 394 2.45 -13.18 12.02
CA ARG A 394 1.70 -14.43 11.90
C ARG A 394 0.86 -14.65 13.15
N VAL A 395 -0.38 -15.06 12.92
CA VAL A 395 -1.31 -15.42 14.01
C VAL A 395 -1.60 -16.90 13.95
N GLU A 396 -1.36 -17.60 15.04
CA GLU A 396 -1.86 -18.95 15.23
C GLU A 396 -3.32 -18.85 15.72
N ILE A 397 -4.24 -19.30 14.88
CA ILE A 397 -5.64 -19.43 15.25
C ILE A 397 -5.84 -20.90 15.58
N ALA A 398 -6.21 -21.18 16.83
CA ALA A 398 -6.58 -22.52 17.23
C ALA A 398 -7.87 -22.91 16.49
N ASP A 399 -7.88 -24.12 15.95
CA ASP A 399 -9.04 -24.73 15.27
C ASP A 399 -10.25 -24.86 16.22
#